data_7a1a1f22be9377b984f6072cc7c2c73c
#
_entry.id   7a1a1f22be9377b984f6072cc7c2c73c
#
_cell.length_a   1.000
_cell.length_b   1.000
_cell.length_c   1.000
_cell.angle_alpha   90.00
_cell.angle_beta   90.00
_cell.angle_gamma   90.00
#
_symmetry.space_group_name_H-M   'P 1'
#
loop_
_entity.id
_entity.type
_entity.pdbx_description
1 polymer ?
#
loop_
_entity_poly.entity_id
_entity_poly.type
_entity_poly.pdbx_seq_one_letter_code
_entity_poly.pdbx_strand_id
1 'polypeptide(L)'
;MQPWQPLLEWWFGPEAPASEVVASRQGLWFGKRDSQDREAGERFGPRVEQALAGGLAEWGQCPDGWLARLLLLDQLPRMIFRDQPRAFAGDALAREQVRDGLAQAWDRQLPPIRRVFAYLVLEHAEDLALQDEAVQRFAALRDALPEAERGPFDSYLDYAERHRAVIARFGRFPHRNAILSRASTEAELRFLEEPGSRF
;
A
#
# COMPACT_ATOMS: atom_id res chain seq x y z
N MET A 1 15.34 17.29 12.33
CA MET A 1 14.60 16.62 11.23
C MET A 1 14.34 15.20 11.68
N GLN A 2 13.12 14.73 11.59
CA GLN A 2 12.77 13.36 11.98
C GLN A 2 13.34 12.36 10.97
N PRO A 3 13.78 11.16 11.39
CA PRO A 3 14.50 10.21 10.51
C PRO A 3 13.65 9.66 9.36
N TRP A 4 12.33 9.72 9.46
CA TRP A 4 11.38 9.28 8.41
C TRP A 4 10.99 10.40 7.44
N GLN A 5 11.25 11.65 7.78
CA GLN A 5 10.80 12.81 6.99
C GLN A 5 11.29 12.76 5.53
N PRO A 6 12.55 12.41 5.21
CA PRO A 6 13.01 12.32 3.82
C PRO A 6 12.21 11.32 2.97
N LEU A 7 11.71 10.22 3.58
CA LEU A 7 10.88 9.26 2.89
C LEU A 7 9.48 9.84 2.61
N LEU A 8 8.85 10.47 3.60
CA LEU A 8 7.52 11.06 3.41
C LEU A 8 7.55 12.22 2.40
N GLU A 9 8.58 13.04 2.40
CA GLU A 9 8.78 14.11 1.41
C GLU A 9 8.97 13.56 -0.01
N TRP A 10 9.77 12.50 -0.15
CA TRP A 10 9.95 11.85 -1.45
C TRP A 10 8.67 11.20 -1.96
N TRP A 11 7.92 10.56 -1.07
CA TRP A 11 6.72 9.83 -1.40
C TRP A 11 5.54 10.75 -1.72
N PHE A 12 5.28 11.74 -0.87
CA PHE A 12 4.11 12.61 -0.98
C PHE A 12 4.40 13.99 -1.60
N GLY A 13 5.66 14.42 -1.62
CA GLY A 13 5.99 15.78 -1.98
C GLY A 13 5.69 16.79 -0.86
N PRO A 14 5.70 18.09 -1.19
CA PRO A 14 5.30 19.13 -0.27
C PRO A 14 3.82 19.00 0.11
N GLU A 15 3.44 19.61 1.22
CA GLU A 15 2.05 19.66 1.64
C GLU A 15 1.21 20.45 0.62
N ALA A 16 0.17 19.79 0.10
CA ALA A 16 -0.72 20.34 -0.92
C ALA A 16 -2.09 19.64 -0.86
N PRO A 17 -3.13 20.18 -1.53
CA PRO A 17 -4.41 19.50 -1.70
C PRO A 17 -4.23 18.10 -2.29
N ALA A 18 -5.08 17.14 -1.85
CA ALA A 18 -4.95 15.74 -2.25
C ALA A 18 -4.91 15.54 -3.78
N SER A 19 -5.71 16.29 -4.53
CA SER A 19 -5.73 16.24 -6.00
C SER A 19 -4.40 16.63 -6.64
N GLU A 20 -3.70 17.63 -6.09
CA GLU A 20 -2.39 18.06 -6.58
C GLU A 20 -1.30 17.02 -6.23
N VAL A 21 -1.35 16.48 -5.01
CA VAL A 21 -0.44 15.40 -4.59
C VAL A 21 -0.63 14.19 -5.51
N VAL A 22 -1.86 13.76 -5.77
CA VAL A 22 -2.16 12.65 -6.68
C VAL A 22 -1.65 12.95 -8.09
N ALA A 23 -1.97 14.12 -8.66
CA ALA A 23 -1.53 14.48 -10.01
C ALA A 23 0.00 14.44 -10.17
N SER A 24 0.74 14.83 -9.13
CA SER A 24 2.21 14.84 -9.16
C SER A 24 2.87 13.51 -8.79
N ARG A 25 2.20 12.64 -8.02
CA ARG A 25 2.81 11.44 -7.39
C ARG A 25 2.24 10.11 -7.85
N GLN A 26 1.05 10.05 -8.46
CA GLN A 26 0.49 8.76 -8.94
C GLN A 26 1.43 7.99 -9.87
N GLY A 27 2.24 8.69 -10.66
CA GLY A 27 3.26 8.07 -11.52
C GLY A 27 4.42 7.44 -10.74
N LEU A 28 4.72 7.91 -9.52
CA LEU A 28 5.67 7.26 -8.60
C LEU A 28 5.00 6.05 -7.92
N TRP A 29 3.78 6.21 -7.45
CA TRP A 29 3.11 5.19 -6.64
C TRP A 29 2.70 3.96 -7.44
N PHE A 30 2.17 4.16 -8.67
CA PHE A 30 1.53 3.10 -9.45
C PHE A 30 2.11 2.92 -10.86
N GLY A 31 3.05 3.80 -11.25
CA GLY A 31 3.69 3.72 -12.57
C GLY A 31 4.96 2.87 -12.52
N LYS A 32 4.92 1.64 -12.88
CA LYS A 32 6.05 0.69 -12.91
C LYS A 32 7.22 1.22 -13.79
N ARG A 33 8.16 1.97 -13.19
CA ARG A 33 9.31 2.59 -13.87
C ARG A 33 10.62 2.19 -13.22
N ASP A 34 11.51 1.53 -13.95
CA ASP A 34 12.80 1.04 -13.47
C ASP A 34 13.69 2.14 -12.85
N SER A 35 13.59 3.37 -13.35
CA SER A 35 14.34 4.51 -12.80
C SER A 35 13.89 4.87 -11.38
N GLN A 36 12.58 4.80 -11.13
CA GLN A 36 11.99 5.08 -9.81
C GLN A 36 12.25 3.93 -8.84
N ASP A 37 12.19 2.69 -9.32
CA ASP A 37 12.52 1.50 -8.52
C ASP A 37 13.99 1.53 -8.08
N ARG A 38 14.89 1.94 -8.98
CA ARG A 38 16.32 2.11 -8.67
C ARG A 38 16.54 3.23 -7.65
N GLU A 39 15.93 4.40 -7.86
CA GLU A 39 16.00 5.52 -6.93
C GLU A 39 15.51 5.13 -5.53
N ALA A 40 14.39 4.40 -5.44
CA ALA A 40 13.86 3.88 -4.18
C ALA A 40 14.89 2.97 -3.48
N GLY A 41 15.55 2.09 -4.23
CA GLY A 41 16.60 1.19 -3.71
C GLY A 41 17.83 1.94 -3.21
N GLU A 42 18.32 2.90 -3.98
CA GLU A 42 19.50 3.71 -3.62
C GLU A 42 19.23 4.56 -2.37
N ARG A 43 18.07 5.20 -2.28
CA ARG A 43 17.75 6.11 -1.18
C ARG A 43 17.30 5.40 0.09
N PHE A 44 16.50 4.36 -0.03
CA PHE A 44 15.78 3.77 1.11
C PHE A 44 16.03 2.28 1.32
N GLY A 45 16.76 1.61 0.43
CA GLY A 45 17.10 0.18 0.54
C GLY A 45 17.62 -0.23 1.93
N PRO A 46 18.62 0.46 2.51
CA PRO A 46 19.09 0.14 3.86
C PRO A 46 18.00 0.24 4.95
N ARG A 47 17.06 1.18 4.80
CA ARG A 47 15.91 1.31 5.73
C ARG A 47 14.87 0.21 5.53
N VAL A 48 14.63 -0.19 4.29
CA VAL A 48 13.78 -1.34 3.97
C VAL A 48 14.34 -2.60 4.62
N GLU A 49 15.65 -2.86 4.49
CA GLU A 49 16.29 -4.00 5.15
C GLU A 49 16.13 -3.97 6.67
N GLN A 50 16.33 -2.82 7.28
CA GLN A 50 16.13 -2.65 8.72
C GLN A 50 14.68 -2.93 9.14
N ALA A 51 13.70 -2.40 8.39
CA ALA A 51 12.28 -2.62 8.67
C ALA A 51 11.88 -4.08 8.51
N LEU A 52 12.32 -4.75 7.43
CA LEU A 52 12.08 -6.17 7.18
C LEU A 52 12.69 -7.07 8.25
N ALA A 53 13.79 -6.66 8.87
CA ALA A 53 14.41 -7.35 10.00
C ALA A 53 13.73 -7.04 11.35
N GLY A 54 12.60 -6.33 11.37
CA GLY A 54 11.87 -5.96 12.58
C GLY A 54 12.39 -4.70 13.29
N GLY A 55 13.39 -4.02 12.72
CA GLY A 55 13.91 -2.75 13.23
C GLY A 55 12.98 -1.55 13.01
N LEU A 56 13.46 -0.36 13.40
CA LEU A 56 12.75 0.91 13.32
C LEU A 56 11.42 0.94 14.11
N ALA A 57 11.34 0.15 15.20
CA ALA A 57 10.15 0.08 16.03
C ALA A 57 9.80 1.45 16.65
N GLU A 58 10.80 2.27 16.94
CA GLU A 58 10.66 3.63 17.44
C GLU A 58 9.93 4.57 16.48
N TRP A 59 9.95 4.30 15.17
CA TRP A 59 9.14 5.04 14.20
C TRP A 59 7.64 4.82 14.39
N GLY A 60 7.25 3.64 14.85
CA GLY A 60 5.86 3.27 15.10
C GLY A 60 5.24 3.92 16.35
N GLN A 61 5.77 5.04 16.86
CA GLN A 61 5.29 5.71 18.06
C GLN A 61 4.54 7.02 17.77
N CYS A 62 4.39 7.39 16.51
CA CYS A 62 3.62 8.56 16.08
C CYS A 62 3.07 8.35 14.67
N PRO A 63 2.02 9.09 14.26
CA PRO A 63 1.33 8.88 12.99
C PRO A 63 2.25 8.90 11.75
N ASP A 64 3.10 9.90 11.62
CA ASP A 64 3.99 10.05 10.47
C ASP A 64 5.08 8.96 10.43
N GLY A 65 5.69 8.66 11.57
CA GLY A 65 6.70 7.60 11.66
C GLY A 65 6.08 6.21 11.41
N TRP A 66 4.88 5.95 11.92
CA TRP A 66 4.10 4.76 11.65
C TRP A 66 3.82 4.60 10.14
N LEU A 67 3.32 5.66 9.49
CA LEU A 67 3.07 5.64 8.05
C LEU A 67 4.35 5.36 7.26
N ALA A 68 5.44 6.03 7.60
CA ALA A 68 6.73 5.81 6.94
C ALA A 68 7.20 4.35 7.09
N ARG A 69 7.00 3.74 8.25
CA ARG A 69 7.32 2.32 8.47
C ARG A 69 6.42 1.40 7.63
N LEU A 70 5.13 1.71 7.47
CA LEU A 70 4.25 0.99 6.55
C LEU A 70 4.74 1.08 5.11
N LEU A 71 5.18 2.25 4.64
CA LEU A 71 5.76 2.40 3.30
C LEU A 71 7.02 1.52 3.12
N LEU A 72 7.90 1.44 4.14
CA LEU A 72 9.09 0.58 4.11
C LEU A 72 8.76 -0.92 4.08
N LEU A 73 7.63 -1.33 4.64
CA LEU A 73 7.23 -2.74 4.73
C LEU A 73 6.34 -3.19 3.56
N ASP A 74 5.54 -2.29 3.00
CA ASP A 74 4.53 -2.63 1.99
C ASP A 74 4.87 -2.07 0.60
N GLN A 75 5.09 -0.78 0.46
CA GLN A 75 5.23 -0.13 -0.85
C GLN A 75 6.63 -0.27 -1.46
N LEU A 76 7.66 0.09 -0.69
CA LEU A 76 9.03 0.09 -1.18
C LEU A 76 9.55 -1.31 -1.54
N PRO A 77 9.23 -2.41 -0.81
CA PRO A 77 9.62 -3.74 -1.24
C PRO A 77 9.01 -4.12 -2.60
N ARG A 78 7.77 -3.69 -2.91
CA ARG A 78 7.11 -3.92 -4.21
C ARG A 78 7.78 -3.18 -5.36
N MET A 79 8.46 -2.07 -5.10
CA MET A 79 9.29 -1.36 -6.07
C MET A 79 10.68 -2.00 -6.19
N ILE A 80 11.41 -2.11 -5.07
CA ILE A 80 12.83 -2.50 -5.02
C ILE A 80 13.04 -3.97 -5.41
N PHE A 81 12.12 -4.85 -5.03
CA PHE A 81 12.20 -6.30 -5.28
C PHE A 81 11.12 -6.76 -6.26
N ARG A 82 10.79 -5.92 -7.24
CA ARG A 82 9.75 -6.24 -8.24
C ARG A 82 9.98 -7.62 -8.86
N ASP A 83 8.90 -8.35 -9.05
CA ASP A 83 8.88 -9.72 -9.61
C ASP A 83 9.67 -10.77 -8.80
N GLN A 84 9.99 -10.49 -7.55
CA GLN A 84 10.64 -11.40 -6.62
C GLN A 84 9.75 -11.69 -5.42
N PRO A 85 9.84 -12.89 -4.79
CA PRO A 85 9.09 -13.20 -3.57
C PRO A 85 9.33 -12.17 -2.44
N ARG A 86 10.49 -11.56 -2.46
CA ARG A 86 10.92 -10.55 -1.49
C ARG A 86 10.06 -9.27 -1.53
N ALA A 87 9.38 -8.99 -2.62
CA ALA A 87 8.43 -7.88 -2.74
C ALA A 87 7.31 -7.96 -1.68
N PHE A 88 7.01 -9.14 -1.17
CA PHE A 88 5.96 -9.42 -0.19
C PHE A 88 6.49 -9.78 1.20
N ALA A 89 7.81 -9.71 1.42
CA ALA A 89 8.43 -10.14 2.67
C ALA A 89 7.98 -9.31 3.89
N GLY A 90 7.58 -8.06 3.69
CA GLY A 90 7.11 -7.17 4.75
C GLY A 90 5.62 -7.26 5.07
N ASP A 91 4.82 -8.00 4.28
CA ASP A 91 3.35 -7.98 4.38
C ASP A 91 2.83 -8.38 5.78
N ALA A 92 3.44 -9.37 6.43
CA ALA A 92 3.03 -9.81 7.76
C ALA A 92 3.28 -8.73 8.81
N LEU A 93 4.47 -8.14 8.82
CA LEU A 93 4.84 -7.05 9.72
C LEU A 93 4.00 -5.79 9.45
N ALA A 94 3.74 -5.48 8.18
CA ALA A 94 2.89 -4.34 7.81
C ALA A 94 1.47 -4.51 8.36
N ARG A 95 0.88 -5.73 8.27
CA ARG A 95 -0.44 -6.01 8.83
C ARG A 95 -0.50 -5.86 10.35
N GLU A 96 0.53 -6.29 11.08
CA GLU A 96 0.62 -6.05 12.53
C GLU A 96 0.67 -4.56 12.82
N GLN A 97 1.58 -3.84 12.15
CA GLN A 97 1.78 -2.41 12.37
C GLN A 97 0.55 -1.57 11.99
N VAL A 98 -0.15 -1.90 10.90
CA VAL A 98 -1.34 -1.14 10.52
C VAL A 98 -2.44 -1.29 11.57
N ARG A 99 -2.64 -2.50 12.11
CA ARG A 99 -3.62 -2.73 13.18
C ARG A 99 -3.33 -1.91 14.44
N ASP A 100 -2.06 -1.88 14.86
CA ASP A 100 -1.63 -1.12 16.03
C ASP A 100 -1.93 0.38 15.88
N GLY A 101 -1.59 0.96 14.76
CA GLY A 101 -1.84 2.38 14.51
C GLY A 101 -3.31 2.72 14.30
N LEU A 102 -4.08 1.82 13.67
CA LEU A 102 -5.54 1.98 13.54
C LEU A 102 -6.25 1.90 14.89
N ALA A 103 -5.81 1.01 15.78
CA ALA A 103 -6.34 0.93 17.15
C ALA A 103 -6.10 2.22 17.96
N GLN A 104 -5.03 2.95 17.64
CA GLN A 104 -4.69 4.25 18.23
C GLN A 104 -5.29 5.45 17.45
N ALA A 105 -6.08 5.19 16.42
CA ALA A 105 -6.65 6.21 15.53
C ALA A 105 -5.59 7.15 14.90
N TRP A 106 -4.39 6.66 14.63
CA TRP A 106 -3.32 7.45 14.01
C TRP A 106 -3.63 7.81 12.56
N ASP A 107 -4.38 6.96 11.86
CA ASP A 107 -4.88 7.28 10.53
C ASP A 107 -5.66 8.58 10.51
N ARG A 108 -6.48 8.86 11.53
CA ARG A 108 -7.30 10.07 11.64
C ARG A 108 -6.49 11.35 11.83
N GLN A 109 -5.24 11.23 12.26
CA GLN A 109 -4.32 12.34 12.44
C GLN A 109 -3.51 12.65 11.16
N LEU A 110 -3.63 11.80 10.15
CA LEU A 110 -2.97 11.98 8.85
C LEU A 110 -3.89 12.71 7.85
N PRO A 111 -3.32 13.51 6.93
CA PRO A 111 -4.03 14.01 5.77
C PRO A 111 -4.71 12.88 4.97
N PRO A 112 -5.87 13.12 4.33
CA PRO A 112 -6.64 12.09 3.62
C PRO A 112 -5.81 11.24 2.66
N ILE A 113 -4.96 11.87 1.83
CA ILE A 113 -4.13 11.14 0.86
C ILE A 113 -3.10 10.22 1.50
N ARG A 114 -2.61 10.54 2.71
CA ARG A 114 -1.67 9.70 3.44
C ARG A 114 -2.35 8.48 4.04
N ARG A 115 -3.64 8.58 4.44
CA ARG A 115 -4.44 7.45 4.95
C ARG A 115 -4.58 6.34 3.93
N VAL A 116 -4.64 6.66 2.65
CA VAL A 116 -4.70 5.70 1.54
C VAL A 116 -3.61 4.64 1.71
N PHE A 117 -2.37 5.05 1.99
CA PHE A 117 -1.23 4.12 2.09
C PHE A 117 -1.25 3.24 3.36
N ALA A 118 -1.95 3.66 4.40
CA ALA A 118 -2.23 2.78 5.54
C ALA A 118 -3.29 1.73 5.16
N TYR A 119 -4.33 2.11 4.43
CA TYR A 119 -5.42 1.21 4.03
C TYR A 119 -5.01 0.25 2.91
N LEU A 120 -4.05 0.62 2.05
CA LEU A 120 -3.46 -0.30 1.07
C LEU A 120 -2.83 -1.54 1.71
N VAL A 121 -2.30 -1.43 2.95
CA VAL A 121 -1.77 -2.60 3.68
C VAL A 121 -2.86 -3.65 3.93
N LEU A 122 -4.09 -3.21 4.23
CA LEU A 122 -5.25 -4.10 4.39
C LEU A 122 -5.69 -4.68 3.04
N GLU A 123 -5.74 -3.84 2.00
CA GLU A 123 -6.09 -4.21 0.64
C GLU A 123 -5.12 -5.23 0.04
N HIS A 124 -3.85 -5.20 0.41
CA HIS A 124 -2.84 -6.15 -0.03
C HIS A 124 -2.91 -7.53 0.66
N ALA A 125 -3.73 -7.68 1.70
CA ALA A 125 -3.83 -8.92 2.44
C ALA A 125 -4.64 -9.99 1.70
N GLU A 126 -4.16 -11.23 1.70
CA GLU A 126 -4.91 -12.40 1.24
C GLU A 126 -5.81 -12.92 2.39
N ASP A 127 -6.71 -12.04 2.88
CA ASP A 127 -7.63 -12.27 4.00
C ASP A 127 -8.91 -11.48 3.76
N LEU A 128 -10.05 -12.17 3.65
CA LEU A 128 -11.32 -11.52 3.29
C LEU A 128 -11.79 -10.52 4.35
N ALA A 129 -11.55 -10.78 5.63
CA ALA A 129 -11.96 -9.85 6.70
C ALA A 129 -11.15 -8.52 6.61
N LEU A 130 -9.87 -8.59 6.27
CA LEU A 130 -9.05 -7.41 6.05
C LEU A 130 -9.44 -6.66 4.78
N GLN A 131 -9.86 -7.39 3.74
CA GLN A 131 -10.41 -6.80 2.52
C GLN A 131 -11.72 -6.05 2.79
N ASP A 132 -12.63 -6.65 3.58
CA ASP A 132 -13.86 -6.00 4.01
C ASP A 132 -13.58 -4.73 4.81
N GLU A 133 -12.60 -4.77 5.72
CA GLU A 133 -12.16 -3.60 6.48
C GLU A 133 -11.56 -2.52 5.55
N ALA A 134 -10.72 -2.89 4.57
CA ALA A 134 -10.17 -1.95 3.60
C ALA A 134 -11.26 -1.20 2.85
N VAL A 135 -12.23 -1.90 2.27
CA VAL A 135 -13.36 -1.30 1.55
C VAL A 135 -14.14 -0.34 2.46
N GLN A 136 -14.46 -0.73 3.69
CA GLN A 136 -15.15 0.13 4.66
C GLN A 136 -14.35 1.42 4.96
N ARG A 137 -13.03 1.31 5.14
CA ARG A 137 -12.17 2.46 5.44
C ARG A 137 -12.02 3.40 4.24
N PHE A 138 -11.86 2.86 3.03
CA PHE A 138 -11.83 3.68 1.82
C PHE A 138 -13.17 4.38 1.58
N ALA A 139 -14.30 3.70 1.76
CA ALA A 139 -15.63 4.30 1.65
C ALA A 139 -15.81 5.43 2.69
N ALA A 140 -15.50 5.17 3.96
CA ALA A 140 -15.60 6.17 5.02
C ALA A 140 -14.68 7.38 4.78
N LEU A 141 -13.46 7.15 4.27
CA LEU A 141 -12.52 8.21 3.92
C LEU A 141 -13.09 9.10 2.81
N ARG A 142 -13.56 8.49 1.73
CA ARG A 142 -14.15 9.18 0.59
C ARG A 142 -15.41 9.97 1.00
N ASP A 143 -16.31 9.38 1.79
CA ASP A 143 -17.57 9.99 2.21
C ASP A 143 -17.36 11.17 3.16
N ALA A 144 -16.27 11.18 3.92
CA ALA A 144 -15.89 12.29 4.80
C ALA A 144 -15.36 13.52 4.05
N LEU A 145 -15.09 13.42 2.75
CA LEU A 145 -14.55 14.52 1.94
C LEU A 145 -15.66 15.32 1.25
N PRO A 146 -15.43 16.61 1.02
CA PRO A 146 -16.27 17.41 0.12
C PRO A 146 -16.36 16.76 -1.27
N GLU A 147 -17.51 16.85 -1.92
CA GLU A 147 -17.77 16.23 -3.23
C GLU A 147 -16.69 16.58 -4.28
N ALA A 148 -16.24 17.81 -4.31
CA ALA A 148 -15.20 18.27 -5.23
C ALA A 148 -13.83 17.60 -5.04
N GLU A 149 -13.58 16.98 -3.89
CA GLU A 149 -12.30 16.31 -3.55
C GLU A 149 -12.37 14.80 -3.68
N ARG A 150 -13.54 14.21 -3.92
CA ARG A 150 -13.77 12.75 -3.92
C ARG A 150 -13.14 12.02 -5.10
N GLY A 151 -12.97 12.67 -6.25
CA GLY A 151 -12.57 12.01 -7.49
C GLY A 151 -11.40 11.01 -7.36
N PRO A 152 -10.24 11.37 -6.80
CA PRO A 152 -9.16 10.40 -6.58
C PRO A 152 -9.54 9.26 -5.63
N PHE A 153 -10.36 9.53 -4.62
CA PHE A 153 -10.77 8.56 -3.60
C PHE A 153 -11.84 7.60 -4.10
N ASP A 154 -12.66 7.99 -5.10
CA ASP A 154 -13.56 7.07 -5.81
C ASP A 154 -12.75 5.97 -6.50
N SER A 155 -11.60 6.31 -7.10
CA SER A 155 -10.72 5.35 -7.74
C SER A 155 -10.09 4.37 -6.72
N TYR A 156 -9.64 4.86 -5.57
CA TYR A 156 -9.08 3.98 -4.52
C TYR A 156 -10.14 3.02 -3.97
N LEU A 157 -11.38 3.47 -3.78
CA LEU A 157 -12.49 2.62 -3.36
C LEU A 157 -12.79 1.53 -4.41
N ASP A 158 -12.88 1.90 -5.71
CA ASP A 158 -13.09 0.93 -6.81
C ASP A 158 -11.99 -0.15 -6.81
N TYR A 159 -10.72 0.25 -6.64
CA TYR A 159 -9.62 -0.70 -6.56
C TYR A 159 -9.74 -1.63 -5.35
N ALA A 160 -10.10 -1.11 -4.17
CA ALA A 160 -10.31 -1.92 -2.97
C ALA A 160 -11.44 -2.94 -3.17
N GLU A 161 -12.56 -2.55 -3.78
CA GLU A 161 -13.67 -3.45 -4.10
C GLU A 161 -13.25 -4.55 -5.08
N ARG A 162 -12.43 -4.22 -6.07
CA ARG A 162 -11.87 -5.20 -7.02
C ARG A 162 -10.92 -6.17 -6.36
N HIS A 163 -10.02 -5.71 -5.48
CA HIS A 163 -9.12 -6.58 -4.69
C HIS A 163 -9.95 -7.54 -3.82
N ARG A 164 -10.94 -7.00 -3.10
CA ARG A 164 -11.86 -7.78 -2.30
C ARG A 164 -12.58 -8.86 -3.11
N ALA A 165 -13.06 -8.54 -4.31
CA ALA A 165 -13.74 -9.51 -5.18
C ALA A 165 -12.82 -10.66 -5.58
N VAL A 166 -11.53 -10.40 -5.83
CA VAL A 166 -10.54 -11.44 -6.13
C VAL A 166 -10.30 -12.34 -4.91
N ILE A 167 -10.14 -11.77 -3.72
CA ILE A 167 -9.95 -12.56 -2.50
C ILE A 167 -11.21 -13.34 -2.15
N ALA A 168 -12.41 -12.78 -2.31
CA ALA A 168 -13.66 -13.50 -2.12
C ALA A 168 -13.79 -14.71 -3.08
N ARG A 169 -13.29 -14.58 -4.32
CA ARG A 169 -13.36 -15.62 -5.34
C ARG A 169 -12.30 -16.72 -5.17
N PHE A 170 -11.06 -16.34 -4.86
CA PHE A 170 -9.91 -17.26 -4.91
C PHE A 170 -9.22 -17.46 -3.56
N GLY A 171 -9.53 -16.67 -2.54
CA GLY A 171 -8.84 -16.67 -1.24
C GLY A 171 -7.39 -16.16 -1.29
N ARG A 172 -6.92 -15.78 -2.48
CA ARG A 172 -5.55 -15.29 -2.73
C ARG A 172 -5.51 -14.46 -4.01
N PHE A 173 -4.39 -13.77 -4.23
CA PHE A 173 -4.14 -13.04 -5.48
C PHE A 173 -3.47 -13.95 -6.51
N PRO A 174 -4.16 -14.39 -7.59
CA PRO A 174 -3.59 -15.28 -8.60
C PRO A 174 -2.35 -14.72 -9.28
N HIS A 175 -2.26 -13.40 -9.49
CA HIS A 175 -1.10 -12.76 -10.12
C HIS A 175 0.20 -12.91 -9.32
N ARG A 176 0.13 -13.24 -8.01
CA ARG A 176 1.31 -13.51 -7.16
C ARG A 176 1.77 -14.96 -7.26
N ASN A 177 0.96 -15.87 -7.85
CA ASN A 177 1.25 -17.30 -7.79
C ASN A 177 2.61 -17.64 -8.41
N ALA A 178 2.91 -17.13 -9.62
CA ALA A 178 4.19 -17.41 -10.28
C ALA A 178 5.37 -16.90 -9.44
N ILE A 179 5.28 -15.68 -8.90
CA ILE A 179 6.33 -15.05 -8.09
C ILE A 179 6.56 -15.85 -6.79
N LEU A 180 5.50 -16.35 -6.18
CA LEU A 180 5.54 -17.07 -4.91
C LEU A 180 5.67 -18.61 -5.09
N SER A 181 5.93 -19.08 -6.31
CA SER A 181 6.04 -20.51 -6.65
C SER A 181 4.81 -21.32 -6.23
N ARG A 182 3.62 -20.72 -6.32
CA ARG A 182 2.33 -21.35 -6.06
C ARG A 182 1.72 -21.86 -7.37
N ALA A 183 1.23 -23.10 -7.39
CA ALA A 183 0.49 -23.63 -8.54
C ALA A 183 -0.84 -22.87 -8.71
N SER A 184 -1.15 -22.44 -9.93
CA SER A 184 -2.45 -21.84 -10.27
C SER A 184 -3.45 -22.93 -10.68
N THR A 185 -4.71 -22.74 -10.26
CA THR A 185 -5.84 -23.53 -10.74
C THR A 185 -6.24 -23.08 -12.15
N GLU A 186 -7.01 -23.89 -12.87
CA GLU A 186 -7.54 -23.48 -14.20
C GLU A 186 -8.41 -22.22 -14.11
N ALA A 187 -9.18 -22.05 -13.04
CA ALA A 187 -10.01 -20.86 -12.84
C ALA A 187 -9.15 -19.60 -12.65
N GLU A 188 -8.03 -19.72 -11.92
CA GLU A 188 -7.07 -18.63 -11.74
C GLU A 188 -6.34 -18.30 -13.05
N LEU A 189 -5.96 -19.31 -13.85
CA LEU A 189 -5.33 -19.08 -15.15
C LEU A 189 -6.27 -18.34 -16.10
N ARG A 190 -7.56 -18.74 -16.18
CA ARG A 190 -8.56 -18.00 -16.98
C ARG A 190 -8.76 -16.57 -16.49
N PHE A 191 -8.81 -16.36 -15.18
CA PHE A 191 -8.90 -15.01 -14.60
C PHE A 191 -7.70 -14.15 -14.99
N LEU A 192 -6.48 -14.69 -15.00
CA LEU A 192 -5.26 -13.94 -15.37
C LEU A 192 -5.21 -13.49 -16.83
N GLU A 193 -6.08 -14.00 -17.70
CA GLU A 193 -6.27 -13.57 -19.09
C GLU A 193 -7.26 -12.38 -19.19
N GLU A 194 -8.05 -12.13 -18.16
CA GLU A 194 -9.01 -11.02 -18.13
C GLU A 194 -8.30 -9.66 -17.99
N PRO A 195 -8.76 -8.60 -18.69
CA PRO A 195 -8.23 -7.25 -18.50
C PRO A 195 -8.39 -6.79 -17.03
N GLY A 196 -7.32 -6.22 -16.46
CA GLY A 196 -7.35 -5.72 -15.08
C GLY A 196 -7.23 -6.80 -13.99
N SER A 197 -6.87 -8.03 -14.36
CA SER A 197 -6.61 -9.14 -13.42
C SER A 197 -5.29 -9.04 -12.67
N ARG A 198 -4.43 -8.10 -13.06
CA ARG A 198 -3.11 -7.84 -12.43
C ARG A 198 -3.11 -6.42 -11.88
N PHE A 199 -2.95 -6.32 -10.61
CA PHE A 199 -2.89 -5.05 -9.85
C PHE A 199 -1.48 -4.50 -9.79
#